data_b9665aacc6def186c89b2cba01248bd5
#
_entry.id   b9665aacc6def186c89b2cba01248bd5
#
_cell.length_a   1.000
_cell.length_b   1.000
_cell.length_c   1.000
_cell.angle_alpha   90.00
_cell.angle_beta   90.00
_cell.angle_gamma   90.00
#
_symmetry.space_group_name_H-M   'P 1'
#
loop_
_entity.id
_entity.type
_entity.pdbx_description
1 polymer ?
#
loop_
_entity_poly.entity_id
_entity_poly.type
_entity_poly.pdbx_seq_one_letter_code
_entity_poly.pdbx_strand_id
1 'polypeptide(L)'
;MSKATAPIRITHVIDGHVHPSFCKTQCGDLLAVYNIEGGGGKELLLCRSTDGGFNWTAPEPIAAICNCSIYPGSLTVLADGRILLNWACYRDPQGTLWREPQFSLSDDEGRTWSTPHSYPIANRSNSACIRHALIEWSANEWLCPFYDRTVLYNTATDTLTPFGDGRNHGMVPIVRTAEGTLISGAPQTEAPVPVGQPGNMVDGLRSTDDGNTWTALGVFPHFGVAGYDLTLLTNGWVVLTYIVYGVGVDGEFSYEMVISRDDGRTWDFECPIEIYNPGRRIGGRGWPRTIQIDDETLATLFYDLSPEQAEGPGLYVIRTHLP
;
A
#
# COMPACT_ATOMS: atom_id res chain seq x y z
N MET A 1 3.04 -26.08 -5.72
CA MET A 1 3.93 -24.93 -6.03
C MET A 1 3.07 -23.85 -6.63
N SER A 2 2.95 -22.70 -5.98
CA SER A 2 2.29 -21.54 -6.56
C SER A 2 3.05 -21.11 -7.82
N LYS A 3 2.33 -20.74 -8.87
CA LYS A 3 2.97 -20.26 -10.11
C LYS A 3 2.62 -18.79 -10.26
N ALA A 4 3.64 -17.94 -10.15
CA ALA A 4 3.55 -16.57 -10.60
C ALA A 4 3.58 -16.53 -12.14
N THR A 5 2.83 -15.62 -12.74
CA THR A 5 2.91 -15.34 -14.19
C THR A 5 4.17 -14.52 -14.49
N ALA A 6 4.49 -14.34 -15.77
CA ALA A 6 5.41 -13.27 -16.14
C ALA A 6 4.84 -11.90 -15.76
N PRO A 7 5.71 -10.91 -15.45
CA PRO A 7 5.27 -9.53 -15.20
C PRO A 7 4.54 -8.95 -16.41
N ILE A 8 3.42 -8.29 -16.16
CA ILE A 8 2.66 -7.56 -17.16
C ILE A 8 2.84 -6.08 -16.90
N ARG A 9 3.35 -5.32 -17.87
CA ARG A 9 3.53 -3.88 -17.71
C ARG A 9 2.18 -3.16 -17.81
N ILE A 10 1.84 -2.41 -16.77
CA ILE A 10 0.66 -1.55 -16.73
C ILE A 10 0.93 -0.27 -17.52
N THR A 11 2.04 0.38 -17.22
CA THR A 11 2.42 1.64 -17.86
C THR A 11 3.93 1.84 -17.80
N HIS A 12 4.43 2.69 -18.68
CA HIS A 12 5.83 3.08 -18.72
C HIS A 12 6.09 4.19 -17.68
N VAL A 13 7.10 3.98 -16.83
CA VAL A 13 7.57 4.96 -15.83
C VAL A 13 9.08 4.92 -15.86
N ILE A 14 9.71 6.04 -16.17
CA ILE A 14 11.16 6.10 -16.41
C ILE A 14 11.97 6.63 -15.23
N ASP A 15 11.32 7.34 -14.30
CA ASP A 15 12.02 8.02 -13.21
C ASP A 15 11.09 8.24 -12.01
N GLY A 16 11.69 8.49 -10.86
CA GLY A 16 11.03 8.91 -9.65
C GLY A 16 10.74 7.80 -8.65
N HIS A 17 10.16 8.20 -7.54
CA HIS A 17 9.71 7.31 -6.47
C HIS A 17 8.20 7.10 -6.64
N VAL A 18 7.82 5.94 -7.10
CA VAL A 18 6.43 5.61 -7.42
C VAL A 18 5.72 5.06 -6.17
N HIS A 19 4.52 5.57 -5.91
CA HIS A 19 3.67 5.09 -4.82
C HIS A 19 2.37 4.54 -5.41
N PRO A 20 2.34 3.27 -5.81
CA PRO A 20 1.16 2.69 -6.40
C PRO A 20 0.16 2.25 -5.35
N SER A 21 -1.11 2.29 -5.71
CA SER A 21 -2.20 1.64 -4.99
C SER A 21 -3.08 0.85 -5.93
N PHE A 22 -3.75 -0.16 -5.40
CA PHE A 22 -4.41 -1.17 -6.19
C PHE A 22 -5.71 -1.60 -5.54
N CYS A 23 -6.79 -1.72 -6.31
CA CYS A 23 -8.02 -2.32 -5.83
C CYS A 23 -8.74 -3.08 -6.94
N LYS A 24 -9.65 -3.97 -6.53
CA LYS A 24 -10.63 -4.61 -7.40
C LYS A 24 -12.00 -4.01 -7.10
N THR A 25 -12.67 -3.51 -8.11
CA THR A 25 -14.01 -2.93 -8.01
C THR A 25 -15.08 -4.01 -7.84
N GLN A 26 -16.31 -3.63 -7.54
CA GLN A 26 -17.41 -4.61 -7.40
C GLN A 26 -17.75 -5.33 -8.73
N CYS A 27 -17.62 -4.64 -9.86
CA CYS A 27 -17.83 -5.28 -11.17
C CYS A 27 -16.65 -6.14 -11.62
N GLY A 28 -15.54 -6.16 -10.86
CA GLY A 28 -14.37 -6.99 -11.13
C GLY A 28 -13.23 -6.30 -11.88
N ASP A 29 -13.41 -5.03 -12.27
CA ASP A 29 -12.33 -4.24 -12.85
C ASP A 29 -11.20 -4.06 -11.83
N LEU A 30 -9.97 -4.00 -12.31
CA LEU A 30 -8.81 -3.65 -11.49
C LEU A 30 -8.42 -2.20 -11.74
N LEU A 31 -8.20 -1.46 -10.66
CA LEU A 31 -7.74 -0.07 -10.72
C LEU A 31 -6.36 0.03 -10.11
N ALA A 32 -5.41 0.60 -10.86
CA ALA A 32 -4.09 0.94 -10.40
C ALA A 32 -3.93 2.46 -10.40
N VAL A 33 -3.69 3.04 -9.23
CA VAL A 33 -3.44 4.47 -9.06
C VAL A 33 -2.00 4.67 -8.64
N TYR A 34 -1.35 5.65 -9.20
CA TYR A 34 0.03 5.98 -8.87
C TYR A 34 0.34 7.46 -9.08
N ASN A 35 1.40 7.90 -8.44
CA ASN A 35 2.04 9.19 -8.67
C ASN A 35 3.56 9.00 -8.77
N ILE A 36 4.25 10.01 -9.28
CA ILE A 36 5.71 10.04 -9.33
C ILE A 36 6.19 11.14 -8.38
N GLU A 37 6.85 10.74 -7.28
CA GLU A 37 7.44 11.69 -6.33
C GLU A 37 8.73 12.28 -6.91
N GLY A 38 8.92 13.57 -6.77
CA GLY A 38 10.16 14.27 -7.10
C GLY A 38 10.26 14.83 -8.53
N GLY A 39 9.49 14.36 -9.47
CA GLY A 39 9.49 14.85 -10.86
C GLY A 39 8.55 16.03 -11.13
N GLY A 40 8.05 16.70 -10.08
CA GLY A 40 6.98 17.69 -10.23
C GLY A 40 5.65 17.05 -10.59
N GLY A 41 5.46 15.79 -10.22
CA GLY A 41 4.22 15.02 -10.39
C GLY A 41 3.05 15.72 -9.73
N LYS A 42 2.33 16.49 -10.53
CA LYS A 42 1.17 17.29 -10.11
C LYS A 42 -0.12 16.51 -10.27
N GLU A 43 0.00 15.25 -10.65
CA GLU A 43 -1.12 14.43 -11.08
C GLU A 43 -1.10 13.10 -10.35
N LEU A 44 -2.29 12.65 -10.01
CA LEU A 44 -2.55 11.28 -9.63
C LEU A 44 -3.12 10.58 -10.85
N LEU A 45 -2.48 9.51 -11.27
CA LEU A 45 -2.77 8.79 -12.52
C LEU A 45 -3.48 7.47 -12.22
N LEU A 46 -4.44 7.10 -13.04
CA LEU A 46 -5.21 5.86 -12.95
C LEU A 46 -5.08 5.06 -14.23
N CYS A 47 -4.82 3.77 -14.10
CA CYS A 47 -4.97 2.76 -15.15
C CYS A 47 -6.06 1.76 -14.73
N ARG A 48 -6.80 1.25 -15.71
CA ARG A 48 -7.89 0.28 -15.52
C ARG A 48 -7.62 -0.99 -16.34
N SER A 49 -7.95 -2.13 -15.76
CA SER A 49 -8.04 -3.40 -16.45
C SER A 49 -9.43 -4.00 -16.26
N THR A 50 -10.05 -4.48 -17.34
CA THR A 50 -11.36 -5.14 -17.34
C THR A 50 -11.25 -6.64 -17.60
N ASP A 51 -10.05 -7.18 -17.66
CA ASP A 51 -9.77 -8.57 -18.01
C ASP A 51 -8.89 -9.29 -16.99
N GLY A 52 -8.95 -8.84 -15.73
CA GLY A 52 -8.20 -9.45 -14.63
C GLY A 52 -6.71 -9.13 -14.64
N GLY A 53 -6.29 -8.00 -15.23
CA GLY A 53 -4.91 -7.50 -15.19
C GLY A 53 -4.05 -7.87 -16.39
N PHE A 54 -4.63 -8.45 -17.46
CA PHE A 54 -3.86 -8.79 -18.66
C PHE A 54 -3.65 -7.59 -19.59
N ASN A 55 -4.67 -6.73 -19.71
CA ASN A 55 -4.59 -5.52 -20.51
C ASN A 55 -5.01 -4.30 -19.67
N TRP A 56 -4.36 -3.16 -19.92
CA TRP A 56 -4.55 -1.93 -19.15
C TRP A 56 -4.78 -0.73 -20.07
N THR A 57 -5.63 0.18 -19.63
CA THR A 57 -5.80 1.47 -20.31
C THR A 57 -4.52 2.31 -20.21
N ALA A 58 -4.38 3.28 -21.10
CA ALA A 58 -3.40 4.35 -20.88
C ALA A 58 -3.69 5.08 -19.56
N PRO A 59 -2.66 5.63 -18.89
CA PRO A 59 -2.85 6.39 -17.66
C PRO A 59 -3.68 7.65 -17.90
N GLU A 60 -4.67 7.89 -17.04
CA GLU A 60 -5.51 9.07 -17.04
C GLU A 60 -5.35 9.85 -15.73
N PRO A 61 -5.22 11.19 -15.78
CA PRO A 61 -5.15 11.98 -14.57
C PRO A 61 -6.53 12.04 -13.89
N ILE A 62 -6.59 11.68 -12.61
CA ILE A 62 -7.82 11.70 -11.80
C ILE A 62 -7.81 12.78 -10.73
N ALA A 63 -6.66 13.31 -10.39
CA ALA A 63 -6.51 14.48 -9.54
C ALA A 63 -5.28 15.27 -9.98
N ALA A 64 -5.45 16.56 -10.16
CA ALA A 64 -4.37 17.49 -10.45
C ALA A 64 -4.60 18.80 -9.70
N ILE A 65 -3.56 19.29 -9.02
CA ILE A 65 -3.64 20.55 -8.30
C ILE A 65 -2.47 21.45 -8.72
N CYS A 66 -2.84 22.66 -9.16
CA CYS A 66 -1.86 23.65 -9.57
C CYS A 66 -0.89 23.97 -8.44
N ASN A 67 0.43 23.94 -8.73
CA ASN A 67 1.51 24.27 -7.80
C ASN A 67 1.62 23.37 -6.56
N CYS A 68 1.11 22.15 -6.62
CA CYS A 68 1.27 21.14 -5.58
C CYS A 68 1.78 19.85 -6.21
N SER A 69 2.61 19.11 -5.49
CA SER A 69 2.80 17.69 -5.76
C SER A 69 1.70 16.89 -5.05
N ILE A 70 1.27 15.80 -5.64
CA ILE A 70 0.30 14.87 -5.05
C ILE A 70 1.04 13.62 -4.59
N TYR A 71 0.79 13.17 -3.35
CA TYR A 71 1.54 12.07 -2.76
C TYR A 71 0.86 11.49 -1.53
N PRO A 72 0.95 10.18 -1.29
CA PRO A 72 0.74 9.13 -2.28
C PRO A 72 -0.75 9.01 -2.58
N GLY A 73 -1.15 8.17 -3.56
CA GLY A 73 -2.55 7.76 -3.70
C GLY A 73 -2.80 6.42 -3.00
N SER A 74 -3.92 6.26 -2.30
CA SER A 74 -4.36 4.96 -1.81
C SER A 74 -5.84 4.72 -2.10
N LEU A 75 -6.15 3.51 -2.58
CA LEU A 75 -7.51 3.07 -2.90
C LEU A 75 -8.04 2.16 -1.81
N THR A 76 -9.30 2.34 -1.44
CA THR A 76 -10.05 1.43 -0.57
C THR A 76 -11.44 1.23 -1.15
N VAL A 77 -11.86 -0.01 -1.31
CA VAL A 77 -13.24 -0.34 -1.67
C VAL A 77 -14.04 -0.45 -0.38
N LEU A 78 -15.08 0.37 -0.24
CA LEU A 78 -15.97 0.39 0.92
C LEU A 78 -17.02 -0.72 0.82
N ALA A 79 -17.64 -1.08 1.93
CA ALA A 79 -18.65 -2.14 2.00
C ALA A 79 -19.89 -1.87 1.12
N ASP A 80 -20.21 -0.61 0.87
CA ASP A 80 -21.29 -0.20 -0.01
C ASP A 80 -20.89 -0.18 -1.51
N GLY A 81 -19.64 -0.51 -1.82
CA GLY A 81 -19.08 -0.57 -3.16
C GLY A 81 -18.47 0.72 -3.67
N ARG A 82 -18.64 1.83 -2.98
CA ARG A 82 -17.92 3.05 -3.33
C ARG A 82 -16.42 2.83 -3.20
N ILE A 83 -15.68 3.57 -4.02
CA ILE A 83 -14.23 3.56 -3.96
C ILE A 83 -13.77 4.87 -3.32
N LEU A 84 -13.01 4.74 -2.25
CA LEU A 84 -12.36 5.84 -1.59
C LEU A 84 -10.94 5.98 -2.12
N LEU A 85 -10.59 7.16 -2.59
CA LEU A 85 -9.25 7.54 -3.01
C LEU A 85 -8.70 8.57 -2.03
N ASN A 86 -7.60 8.24 -1.36
CA ASN A 86 -6.87 9.15 -0.50
C ASN A 86 -5.60 9.64 -1.19
N TRP A 87 -5.24 10.90 -0.95
CA TRP A 87 -3.94 11.45 -1.30
C TRP A 87 -3.59 12.62 -0.37
N ALA A 88 -2.37 13.12 -0.46
CA ALA A 88 -1.99 14.36 0.18
C ALA A 88 -1.47 15.35 -0.85
N CYS A 89 -1.92 16.59 -0.74
CA CYS A 89 -1.31 17.71 -1.42
C CYS A 89 -0.04 18.10 -0.69
N TYR A 90 1.03 18.20 -1.45
CA TYR A 90 2.35 18.53 -0.94
C TYR A 90 2.74 19.91 -1.42
N ARG A 91 2.89 20.84 -0.51
CA ARG A 91 3.32 22.22 -0.81
C ARG A 91 4.60 22.52 -0.06
N ASP A 92 5.49 23.22 -0.73
CA ASP A 92 6.61 23.91 -0.11
C ASP A 92 6.57 25.40 -0.48
N PRO A 93 5.67 26.18 0.13
CA PRO A 93 5.54 27.57 -0.22
C PRO A 93 6.71 28.44 0.27
N GLN A 94 7.53 27.96 1.21
CA GLN A 94 8.61 28.74 1.83
C GLN A 94 9.77 27.86 2.35
N GLY A 95 10.02 26.70 1.74
CA GLY A 95 11.00 25.74 2.25
C GLY A 95 10.51 24.93 3.46
N THR A 96 9.21 25.02 3.81
CA THR A 96 8.59 24.24 4.86
C THR A 96 7.63 23.24 4.23
N LEU A 97 8.03 21.98 4.25
CA LEU A 97 7.21 20.89 3.74
C LEU A 97 5.97 20.70 4.62
N TRP A 98 4.77 20.75 4.02
CA TRP A 98 3.55 20.36 4.69
C TRP A 98 2.65 19.56 3.74
N ARG A 99 1.84 18.69 4.31
CA ARG A 99 0.92 17.83 3.55
C ARG A 99 -0.50 18.11 4.00
N GLU A 100 -1.39 18.22 3.04
CA GLU A 100 -2.83 18.33 3.27
C GLU A 100 -3.47 17.03 2.79
N PRO A 101 -3.83 16.11 3.70
CA PRO A 101 -4.47 14.88 3.32
C PRO A 101 -5.90 15.16 2.88
N GLN A 102 -6.26 14.57 1.75
CA GLN A 102 -7.57 14.69 1.12
C GLN A 102 -8.08 13.32 0.70
N PHE A 103 -9.38 13.27 0.44
CA PHE A 103 -10.00 12.12 -0.18
C PHE A 103 -11.10 12.52 -1.17
N SER A 104 -11.41 11.63 -2.09
CA SER A 104 -12.58 11.66 -2.96
C SER A 104 -13.24 10.29 -2.98
N LEU A 105 -14.53 10.29 -3.27
CA LEU A 105 -15.34 9.09 -3.42
C LEU A 105 -15.77 8.92 -4.87
N SER A 106 -15.82 7.70 -5.34
CA SER A 106 -16.44 7.31 -6.59
C SER A 106 -17.56 6.31 -6.30
N ASP A 107 -18.73 6.53 -6.87
CA ASP A 107 -19.91 5.66 -6.84
C ASP A 107 -20.18 4.97 -8.18
N ASP A 108 -19.27 5.12 -9.15
CA ASP A 108 -19.37 4.61 -10.51
C ASP A 108 -18.13 3.77 -10.92
N GLU A 109 -17.61 3.00 -9.98
CA GLU A 109 -16.48 2.10 -10.24
C GLU A 109 -15.18 2.84 -10.62
N GLY A 110 -14.96 4.03 -10.08
CA GLY A 110 -13.76 4.83 -10.33
C GLY A 110 -13.74 5.55 -11.68
N ARG A 111 -14.90 5.79 -12.31
CA ARG A 111 -14.98 6.57 -13.56
C ARG A 111 -15.05 8.06 -13.30
N THR A 112 -15.78 8.45 -12.25
CA THR A 112 -15.81 9.84 -11.79
C THR A 112 -15.57 9.92 -10.29
N TRP A 113 -15.11 11.09 -9.85
CA TRP A 113 -14.70 11.32 -8.46
C TRP A 113 -15.36 12.56 -7.90
N SER A 114 -15.79 12.48 -6.64
CA SER A 114 -16.35 13.62 -5.93
C SER A 114 -15.34 14.76 -5.78
N THR A 115 -15.82 15.96 -5.50
CA THR A 115 -14.95 17.05 -5.07
C THR A 115 -14.09 16.61 -3.89
N PRO A 116 -12.78 16.90 -3.89
CA PRO A 116 -11.89 16.56 -2.79
C PRO A 116 -12.34 17.14 -1.46
N HIS A 117 -12.29 16.31 -0.43
CA HIS A 117 -12.52 16.68 0.95
C HIS A 117 -11.21 16.60 1.74
N SER A 118 -10.87 17.65 2.50
CA SER A 118 -9.69 17.66 3.36
C SER A 118 -10.02 17.07 4.71
N TYR A 119 -9.18 16.18 5.23
CA TYR A 119 -9.32 15.73 6.62
C TYR A 119 -9.09 16.88 7.61
N PRO A 120 -9.84 16.94 8.72
CA PRO A 120 -9.78 18.05 9.68
C PRO A 120 -8.54 17.94 10.58
N ILE A 121 -7.35 18.01 10.02
CA ILE A 121 -6.08 17.94 10.74
C ILE A 121 -5.62 19.34 11.10
N ALA A 122 -5.58 19.63 12.40
CA ALA A 122 -5.22 20.94 12.94
C ALA A 122 -3.74 21.32 12.66
N ASN A 123 -2.84 20.35 12.79
CA ASN A 123 -1.41 20.54 12.55
C ASN A 123 -1.00 19.75 11.32
N ARG A 124 -0.81 20.45 10.23
CA ARG A 124 -0.35 19.89 8.95
C ARG A 124 1.14 19.63 9.07
N SER A 125 1.50 18.40 9.46
CA SER A 125 2.87 17.95 9.54
C SER A 125 3.30 17.28 8.24
N ASN A 126 4.61 17.07 8.06
CA ASN A 126 5.18 16.24 6.97
C ASN A 126 4.60 14.83 6.91
N SER A 127 3.93 14.40 7.96
CA SER A 127 3.50 13.03 8.20
C SER A 127 2.01 12.81 7.92
N ALA A 128 1.26 13.86 7.54
CA ALA A 128 -0.18 13.77 7.32
C ALA A 128 -0.49 13.20 5.92
N CYS A 129 -0.23 11.92 5.70
CA CYS A 129 -0.64 11.19 4.50
C CYS A 129 -1.01 9.75 4.85
N ILE A 130 -1.88 9.15 4.03
CA ILE A 130 -2.29 7.75 4.11
C ILE A 130 -1.67 7.04 2.91
N ARG A 131 -0.87 6.01 3.16
CA ARG A 131 -0.18 5.24 2.10
C ARG A 131 -0.82 3.90 1.80
N HIS A 132 -1.57 3.36 2.75
CA HIS A 132 -2.21 2.06 2.64
C HIS A 132 -3.71 2.21 2.60
N ALA A 133 -4.41 1.17 2.15
CA ALA A 133 -5.86 1.12 2.26
C ALA A 133 -6.27 1.35 3.73
N LEU A 134 -7.30 2.14 3.92
CA LEU A 134 -7.90 2.31 5.24
C LEU A 134 -8.87 1.17 5.53
N ILE A 135 -9.35 1.09 6.77
CA ILE A 135 -10.36 0.11 7.17
C ILE A 135 -11.66 0.85 7.45
N GLU A 136 -12.75 0.43 6.81
CA GLU A 136 -14.09 0.83 7.22
C GLU A 136 -14.39 0.18 8.57
N TRP A 137 -14.30 1.00 9.63
CA TRP A 137 -14.43 0.55 11.01
C TRP A 137 -15.88 0.31 11.41
N SER A 138 -16.73 1.22 11.00
CA SER A 138 -18.19 1.18 11.15
C SER A 138 -18.84 1.97 10.00
N ALA A 139 -20.16 2.00 9.94
CA ALA A 139 -20.90 2.72 8.90
C ALA A 139 -20.51 4.21 8.74
N ASN A 140 -20.01 4.83 9.80
CA ASN A 140 -19.63 6.25 9.81
C ASN A 140 -18.18 6.48 10.23
N GLU A 141 -17.36 5.43 10.34
CA GLU A 141 -16.00 5.58 10.84
C GLU A 141 -15.01 4.82 9.98
N TRP A 142 -13.92 5.48 9.65
CA TRP A 142 -12.78 4.90 8.95
C TRP A 142 -11.54 4.92 9.84
N LEU A 143 -10.89 3.76 9.97
CA LEU A 143 -9.58 3.68 10.59
C LEU A 143 -8.53 4.14 9.58
N CYS A 144 -7.92 5.28 9.86
CA CYS A 144 -7.00 5.97 8.97
C CYS A 144 -5.57 5.85 9.50
N PRO A 145 -4.70 5.02 8.87
CA PRO A 145 -3.30 4.92 9.24
C PRO A 145 -2.51 6.07 8.60
N PHE A 146 -2.57 7.26 9.19
CA PHE A 146 -1.69 8.36 8.80
C PHE A 146 -0.23 8.01 9.11
N TYR A 147 0.67 8.62 8.38
CA TYR A 147 2.10 8.34 8.46
C TYR A 147 2.69 8.52 9.88
N ASP A 148 2.14 9.39 10.70
CA ASP A 148 2.60 9.72 12.05
C ASP A 148 1.67 9.24 13.16
N ARG A 149 0.47 8.79 12.82
CA ARG A 149 -0.54 8.36 13.79
C ARG A 149 -1.63 7.52 13.15
N THR A 150 -2.28 6.69 13.95
CA THR A 150 -3.51 6.00 13.55
C THR A 150 -4.70 6.63 14.26
N VAL A 151 -5.74 6.96 13.52
CA VAL A 151 -6.93 7.66 14.02
C VAL A 151 -8.20 7.05 13.45
N LEU A 152 -9.33 7.28 14.14
CA LEU A 152 -10.66 7.10 13.56
C LEU A 152 -11.15 8.44 13.00
N TYR A 153 -11.57 8.42 11.75
CA TYR A 153 -12.27 9.54 11.12
C TYR A 153 -13.75 9.27 11.11
N ASN A 154 -14.53 10.12 11.75
CA ASN A 154 -15.99 10.03 11.73
C ASN A 154 -16.54 10.88 10.58
N THR A 155 -17.15 10.21 9.58
CA THR A 155 -17.65 10.84 8.35
C THR A 155 -18.90 11.68 8.58
N ALA A 156 -19.70 11.41 9.62
CA ALA A 156 -20.93 12.14 9.91
C ALA A 156 -20.66 13.46 10.64
N THR A 157 -19.61 13.51 11.46
CA THR A 157 -19.26 14.69 12.26
C THR A 157 -18.03 15.44 11.77
N ASP A 158 -17.35 14.89 10.76
CA ASP A 158 -16.08 15.42 10.23
C ASP A 158 -15.03 15.62 11.34
N THR A 159 -14.80 14.59 12.15
CA THR A 159 -13.89 14.66 13.30
C THR A 159 -12.89 13.48 13.29
N LEU A 160 -11.70 13.74 13.85
CA LEU A 160 -10.67 12.75 14.08
C LEU A 160 -10.52 12.48 15.57
N THR A 161 -10.48 11.20 15.94
CA THR A 161 -10.19 10.75 17.32
C THR A 161 -9.00 9.78 17.31
N PRO A 162 -8.12 9.81 18.34
CA PRO A 162 -7.05 8.82 18.50
C PRO A 162 -7.60 7.40 18.48
N PHE A 163 -6.85 6.46 17.90
CA PHE A 163 -7.22 5.06 17.88
C PHE A 163 -6.29 4.23 18.79
N GLY A 164 -6.91 3.36 19.60
CA GLY A 164 -6.21 2.43 20.46
C GLY A 164 -5.20 3.10 21.40
N ASP A 165 -4.01 2.55 21.49
CA ASP A 165 -2.90 3.07 22.30
C ASP A 165 -2.18 4.28 21.68
N GLY A 166 -2.65 4.77 20.54
CA GLY A 166 -2.06 5.90 19.81
C GLY A 166 -0.78 5.55 19.04
N ARG A 167 -0.45 4.26 18.94
CA ARG A 167 0.74 3.81 18.20
C ARG A 167 0.69 4.20 16.74
N ASN A 168 1.84 4.49 16.20
CA ASN A 168 1.99 4.80 14.78
C ASN A 168 2.05 3.52 13.93
N HIS A 169 1.07 3.33 13.07
CA HIS A 169 1.02 2.26 12.07
C HIS A 169 1.14 2.79 10.63
N GLY A 170 1.32 4.09 10.45
CA GLY A 170 1.14 4.75 9.15
C GLY A 170 2.15 4.37 8.05
N MET A 171 3.22 3.68 8.41
CA MET A 171 4.22 3.20 7.45
C MET A 171 4.02 1.73 7.06
N VAL A 172 3.21 1.00 7.80
CA VAL A 172 2.91 -0.41 7.57
C VAL A 172 1.41 -0.57 7.45
N PRO A 173 0.92 -1.36 6.50
CA PRO A 173 -0.50 -1.62 6.36
C PRO A 173 -1.08 -2.21 7.64
N ILE A 174 -2.35 -1.97 7.86
CA ILE A 174 -3.15 -2.58 8.93
C ILE A 174 -4.33 -3.29 8.30
N VAL A 175 -4.63 -4.51 8.74
CA VAL A 175 -5.82 -5.25 8.33
C VAL A 175 -6.62 -5.67 9.55
N ARG A 176 -7.94 -5.77 9.39
CA ARG A 176 -8.87 -6.27 10.40
C ARG A 176 -9.52 -7.55 9.91
N THR A 177 -9.32 -8.64 10.62
CA THR A 177 -9.91 -9.94 10.28
C THR A 177 -11.41 -9.98 10.63
N ALA A 178 -12.12 -11.00 10.16
CA ALA A 178 -13.54 -11.20 10.50
C ALA A 178 -13.77 -11.42 12.00
N GLU A 179 -12.78 -11.89 12.73
CA GLU A 179 -12.80 -12.04 14.20
C GLU A 179 -12.56 -10.71 14.94
N GLY A 180 -12.30 -9.64 14.20
CA GLY A 180 -11.98 -8.32 14.76
C GLY A 180 -10.50 -8.14 15.10
N THR A 181 -9.66 -9.14 14.88
CA THR A 181 -8.22 -9.03 15.12
C THR A 181 -7.58 -8.01 14.17
N LEU A 182 -6.77 -7.14 14.71
CA LEU A 182 -5.92 -6.24 13.94
C LEU A 182 -4.53 -6.85 13.78
N ILE A 183 -4.02 -6.82 12.56
CA ILE A 183 -2.67 -7.23 12.22
C ILE A 183 -1.98 -6.08 11.51
N SER A 184 -0.78 -5.73 11.97
CA SER A 184 -0.01 -4.61 11.46
C SER A 184 1.48 -4.81 11.73
N GLY A 185 2.24 -3.75 11.61
CA GLY A 185 3.61 -3.68 12.05
C GLY A 185 3.93 -2.34 12.69
N ALA A 186 5.07 -2.25 13.31
CA ALA A 186 5.62 -0.98 13.79
C ALA A 186 7.08 -0.85 13.36
N PRO A 187 7.49 0.33 12.89
CA PRO A 187 8.90 0.58 12.65
C PRO A 187 9.70 0.39 13.93
N GLN A 188 10.79 -0.35 13.85
CA GLN A 188 11.74 -0.40 14.95
C GLN A 188 12.50 0.94 15.03
N THR A 189 12.16 1.75 16.02
CA THR A 189 12.73 3.11 16.17
C THR A 189 14.09 3.12 16.86
N GLU A 190 14.51 2.02 17.49
CA GLU A 190 15.63 2.02 18.44
C GLU A 190 16.86 1.21 18.00
N ALA A 191 16.79 0.41 16.96
CA ALA A 191 17.97 -0.34 16.51
C ALA A 191 18.79 0.51 15.53
N PRO A 192 20.06 0.83 15.83
CA PRO A 192 20.96 1.39 14.83
C PRO A 192 21.11 0.36 13.70
N VAL A 193 20.73 0.76 12.50
CA VAL A 193 20.87 -0.10 11.32
C VAL A 193 22.35 -0.27 11.05
N PRO A 194 22.91 -1.49 11.06
CA PRO A 194 24.28 -1.72 10.68
C PRO A 194 24.53 -1.21 9.25
N VAL A 195 25.71 -0.64 9.03
CA VAL A 195 26.13 -0.19 7.69
C VAL A 195 26.06 -1.37 6.72
N GLY A 196 25.30 -1.21 5.62
CA GLY A 196 25.12 -2.27 4.62
C GLY A 196 23.91 -3.18 4.85
N GLN A 197 23.14 -2.95 5.92
CA GLN A 197 21.85 -3.63 6.10
C GLN A 197 20.67 -2.73 5.70
N PRO A 198 19.56 -3.31 5.22
CA PRO A 198 18.37 -2.54 4.94
C PRO A 198 17.85 -1.89 6.23
N GLY A 199 17.62 -0.58 6.16
CA GLY A 199 17.20 0.18 7.32
C GLY A 199 15.75 -0.07 7.70
N ASN A 200 15.44 0.12 8.98
CA ASN A 200 14.09 0.14 9.54
C ASN A 200 13.37 -1.22 9.47
N MET A 201 13.84 -2.16 10.27
CA MET A 201 13.11 -3.40 10.53
C MET A 201 11.69 -3.10 11.04
N VAL A 202 10.76 -3.98 10.77
CA VAL A 202 9.37 -3.88 11.21
C VAL A 202 9.06 -5.02 12.17
N ASP A 203 8.56 -4.68 13.36
CA ASP A 203 7.97 -5.67 14.27
C ASP A 203 6.54 -5.96 13.79
N GLY A 204 6.24 -7.25 13.57
CA GLY A 204 4.85 -7.68 13.37
C GLY A 204 4.06 -7.50 14.66
N LEU A 205 2.85 -7.02 14.55
CA LEU A 205 1.98 -6.71 15.68
C LEU A 205 0.58 -7.30 15.48
N ARG A 206 -0.01 -7.78 16.57
CA ARG A 206 -1.38 -8.31 16.62
C ARG A 206 -2.13 -7.75 17.81
N SER A 207 -3.36 -7.28 17.60
CA SER A 207 -4.27 -6.81 18.65
C SER A 207 -5.63 -7.52 18.54
N THR A 208 -6.24 -7.85 19.69
CA THR A 208 -7.59 -8.43 19.80
C THR A 208 -8.53 -7.56 20.64
N ASP A 209 -8.14 -6.33 20.91
CA ASP A 209 -8.87 -5.39 21.75
C ASP A 209 -8.91 -3.98 21.12
N ASP A 210 -9.16 -3.95 19.80
CA ASP A 210 -9.31 -2.72 19.03
C ASP A 210 -8.08 -1.79 19.14
N GLY A 211 -6.88 -2.37 19.15
CA GLY A 211 -5.64 -1.62 19.17
C GLY A 211 -5.23 -1.04 20.51
N ASN A 212 -5.94 -1.38 21.60
CA ASN A 212 -5.57 -0.91 22.95
C ASN A 212 -4.32 -1.60 23.50
N THR A 213 -4.14 -2.88 23.14
CA THR A 213 -2.91 -3.61 23.44
C THR A 213 -2.43 -4.39 22.22
N TRP A 214 -1.12 -4.55 22.09
CA TRP A 214 -0.49 -5.22 20.96
C TRP A 214 0.48 -6.30 21.43
N THR A 215 0.35 -7.48 20.85
CA THR A 215 1.29 -8.59 21.01
C THR A 215 2.29 -8.57 19.86
N ALA A 216 3.58 -8.63 20.19
CA ALA A 216 4.62 -8.74 19.17
C ALA A 216 4.60 -10.14 18.55
N LEU A 217 4.67 -10.20 17.23
CA LEU A 217 4.77 -11.42 16.41
C LEU A 217 6.23 -11.76 16.06
N GLY A 218 7.18 -10.95 16.52
CA GLY A 218 8.56 -10.99 16.09
C GLY A 218 8.81 -10.07 14.89
N VAL A 219 10.07 -10.02 14.48
CA VAL A 219 10.51 -9.17 13.37
C VAL A 219 10.04 -9.77 12.06
N PHE A 220 9.30 -9.01 11.28
CA PHE A 220 9.03 -9.36 9.89
C PHE A 220 10.35 -9.27 9.11
N PRO A 221 10.75 -10.35 8.44
CA PRO A 221 12.08 -10.41 7.87
C PRO A 221 12.24 -9.42 6.71
N HIS A 222 13.45 -8.98 6.56
CA HIS A 222 14.10 -8.48 5.37
C HIS A 222 13.94 -7.04 4.98
N PHE A 223 12.87 -6.27 5.29
CA PHE A 223 12.93 -4.91 4.81
C PHE A 223 12.08 -3.86 5.50
N GLY A 224 12.54 -2.63 5.40
CA GLY A 224 11.95 -1.47 6.03
C GLY A 224 10.53 -1.16 5.60
N VAL A 225 9.94 -0.23 6.29
CA VAL A 225 8.54 0.22 6.22
C VAL A 225 7.95 0.42 4.81
N ALA A 226 8.80 0.61 3.80
CA ALA A 226 8.41 0.80 2.41
C ALA A 226 8.17 -0.49 1.62
N GLY A 227 8.51 -1.63 2.19
CA GLY A 227 8.55 -2.90 1.48
C GLY A 227 7.43 -3.89 1.82
N TYR A 228 6.40 -3.49 2.57
CA TYR A 228 5.35 -4.40 3.04
C TYR A 228 3.97 -4.03 2.54
N ASP A 229 3.17 -5.09 2.31
CA ASP A 229 1.72 -4.99 2.16
C ASP A 229 1.03 -6.12 2.93
N LEU A 230 -0.13 -5.84 3.51
CA LEU A 230 -0.99 -6.82 4.15
C LEU A 230 -2.32 -6.88 3.42
N THR A 231 -2.74 -8.09 3.06
CA THR A 231 -4.00 -8.33 2.36
C THR A 231 -4.82 -9.38 3.09
N LEU A 232 -6.03 -9.02 3.50
CA LEU A 232 -7.00 -9.96 4.02
C LEU A 232 -7.73 -10.63 2.85
N LEU A 233 -7.73 -11.96 2.81
CA LEU A 233 -8.43 -12.75 1.79
C LEU A 233 -9.86 -13.06 2.21
N THR A 234 -10.71 -13.38 1.24
CA THR A 234 -12.12 -13.74 1.45
C THR A 234 -12.32 -14.97 2.34
N ASN A 235 -11.34 -15.88 2.36
CA ASN A 235 -11.33 -17.06 3.23
C ASN A 235 -10.79 -16.80 4.65
N GLY A 236 -10.47 -15.54 4.99
CA GLY A 236 -9.94 -15.13 6.29
C GLY A 236 -8.42 -15.27 6.44
N TRP A 237 -7.71 -15.75 5.45
CA TRP A 237 -6.25 -15.77 5.48
C TRP A 237 -5.68 -14.36 5.31
N VAL A 238 -4.49 -14.16 5.85
CA VAL A 238 -3.78 -12.89 5.71
C VAL A 238 -2.48 -13.13 4.95
N VAL A 239 -2.30 -12.38 3.88
CA VAL A 239 -1.08 -12.39 3.07
C VAL A 239 -0.20 -11.21 3.48
N LEU A 240 1.05 -11.48 3.77
CA LEU A 240 2.10 -10.48 3.91
C LEU A 240 2.98 -10.54 2.66
N THR A 241 2.96 -9.49 1.87
CA THR A 241 3.84 -9.31 0.70
C THR A 241 5.00 -8.39 1.09
N TYR A 242 6.22 -8.75 0.73
CA TYR A 242 7.41 -7.99 1.11
C TYR A 242 8.53 -8.06 0.06
N ILE A 243 9.48 -7.14 0.19
CA ILE A 243 10.70 -7.14 -0.60
C ILE A 243 11.80 -7.83 0.18
N VAL A 244 12.53 -8.72 -0.48
CA VAL A 244 13.78 -9.27 0.00
C VAL A 244 14.93 -8.50 -0.61
N TYR A 245 15.87 -8.09 0.23
CA TYR A 245 17.12 -7.52 -0.23
C TYR A 245 18.19 -8.60 -0.23
N GLY A 246 18.81 -8.79 -1.37
CA GLY A 246 19.96 -9.68 -1.50
C GLY A 246 21.14 -9.21 -0.64
N VAL A 247 21.86 -10.17 -0.10
CA VAL A 247 23.07 -9.93 0.68
C VAL A 247 24.24 -9.82 -0.29
N GLY A 248 24.76 -8.61 -0.52
CA GLY A 248 25.94 -8.39 -1.35
C GLY A 248 26.02 -6.99 -1.93
N VAL A 249 27.16 -6.65 -2.54
CA VAL A 249 27.45 -5.32 -3.11
C VAL A 249 26.50 -4.96 -4.27
N ASP A 250 26.00 -5.99 -4.97
CA ASP A 250 25.10 -5.88 -6.12
C ASP A 250 23.68 -6.38 -5.78
N GLY A 251 23.32 -6.42 -4.50
CA GLY A 251 22.13 -7.02 -3.91
C GLY A 251 20.98 -7.27 -4.87
N GLU A 252 20.74 -8.53 -5.18
CA GLU A 252 19.54 -8.98 -5.88
C GLU A 252 18.32 -8.64 -5.03
N PHE A 253 17.23 -8.27 -5.69
CA PHE A 253 15.96 -7.99 -5.02
C PHE A 253 14.93 -8.97 -5.52
N SER A 254 14.09 -9.46 -4.61
CA SER A 254 12.90 -10.22 -4.96
C SER A 254 11.68 -9.68 -4.21
N TYR A 255 10.51 -9.97 -4.75
CA TYR A 255 9.25 -9.84 -4.04
C TYR A 255 8.77 -11.22 -3.65
N GLU A 256 8.41 -11.37 -2.41
CA GLU A 256 7.92 -12.61 -1.83
C GLU A 256 6.64 -12.37 -1.03
N MET A 257 5.91 -13.44 -0.76
CA MET A 257 4.79 -13.41 0.16
C MET A 257 4.79 -14.64 1.07
N VAL A 258 4.21 -14.47 2.25
CA VAL A 258 3.85 -15.54 3.18
C VAL A 258 2.39 -15.40 3.58
N ILE A 259 1.78 -16.50 3.99
CA ILE A 259 0.36 -16.57 4.31
C ILE A 259 0.19 -17.04 5.75
N SER A 260 -0.51 -16.24 6.54
CA SER A 260 -1.05 -16.68 7.82
C SER A 260 -2.45 -17.25 7.61
N ARG A 261 -2.70 -18.46 8.12
CA ARG A 261 -3.99 -19.16 8.05
C ARG A 261 -4.71 -19.22 9.39
N ASP A 262 -4.14 -18.59 10.41
CA ASP A 262 -4.52 -18.69 11.81
C ASP A 262 -4.70 -17.31 12.48
N ASP A 263 -5.32 -16.38 11.75
CA ASP A 263 -5.62 -15.03 12.24
C ASP A 263 -4.35 -14.24 12.64
N GLY A 264 -3.30 -14.38 11.83
CA GLY A 264 -2.05 -13.64 11.99
C GLY A 264 -1.11 -14.17 13.08
N ARG A 265 -1.39 -15.33 13.68
CA ARG A 265 -0.55 -15.86 14.78
C ARG A 265 0.76 -16.43 14.31
N THR A 266 0.75 -17.14 13.19
CA THR A 266 1.95 -17.76 12.64
C THR A 266 2.14 -17.43 11.17
N TRP A 267 3.42 -17.39 10.76
CA TRP A 267 3.86 -17.04 9.41
C TRP A 267 4.98 -17.98 8.99
N ASP A 268 4.88 -18.58 7.81
CA ASP A 268 5.89 -19.53 7.31
C ASP A 268 6.96 -18.79 6.49
N PHE A 269 7.85 -18.11 7.19
CA PHE A 269 8.97 -17.41 6.55
C PHE A 269 10.09 -18.33 6.04
N GLU A 270 10.05 -19.61 6.41
CA GLU A 270 11.01 -20.60 5.90
C GLU A 270 10.65 -21.10 4.50
N CYS A 271 9.37 -20.95 4.11
CA CYS A 271 8.86 -21.40 2.82
C CYS A 271 8.05 -20.29 2.12
N PRO A 272 8.65 -19.14 1.82
CA PRO A 272 7.94 -18.05 1.16
C PRO A 272 7.54 -18.42 -0.28
N ILE A 273 6.53 -17.74 -0.78
CA ILE A 273 6.13 -17.80 -2.18
C ILE A 273 6.86 -16.68 -2.92
N GLU A 274 7.74 -17.03 -3.84
CA GLU A 274 8.39 -16.06 -4.71
C GLU A 274 7.39 -15.50 -5.73
N ILE A 275 7.23 -14.18 -5.75
CA ILE A 275 6.39 -13.43 -6.69
C ILE A 275 7.22 -13.02 -7.90
N TYR A 276 8.37 -12.40 -7.65
CA TYR A 276 9.23 -11.85 -8.69
C TYR A 276 10.68 -11.84 -8.25
N ASN A 277 11.53 -12.44 -9.06
CA ASN A 277 12.97 -12.44 -8.87
C ASN A 277 13.66 -12.32 -10.24
N PRO A 278 14.11 -11.14 -10.62
CA PRO A 278 14.76 -10.93 -11.91
C PRO A 278 16.23 -11.40 -11.93
N GLY A 279 16.79 -11.90 -10.80
CA GLY A 279 18.20 -12.24 -10.69
C GLY A 279 19.13 -11.02 -10.78
N ARG A 280 18.64 -9.84 -10.49
CA ARG A 280 19.36 -8.57 -10.52
C ARG A 280 18.72 -7.56 -9.56
N ARG A 281 19.38 -6.43 -9.41
CA ARG A 281 18.79 -5.31 -8.66
C ARG A 281 17.55 -4.76 -9.39
N ILE A 282 16.45 -4.59 -8.66
CA ILE A 282 15.25 -3.91 -9.15
C ILE A 282 15.50 -2.39 -9.06
N GLY A 283 15.24 -1.67 -10.13
CA GLY A 283 15.29 -0.21 -10.15
C GLY A 283 14.09 0.37 -9.41
N GLY A 284 14.36 1.27 -8.47
CA GLY A 284 13.35 1.80 -7.58
C GLY A 284 13.21 0.97 -6.31
N ARG A 285 12.40 1.44 -5.37
CA ARG A 285 12.29 0.78 -4.06
C ARG A 285 10.83 0.62 -3.66
N GLY A 286 10.37 -0.61 -3.60
CA GLY A 286 9.27 -1.04 -2.76
C GLY A 286 7.87 -0.61 -3.17
N TRP A 287 7.00 -0.57 -2.18
CA TRP A 287 5.57 -0.33 -2.26
C TRP A 287 4.82 -1.39 -3.07
N PRO A 288 5.04 -2.70 -2.82
CA PRO A 288 4.16 -3.71 -3.39
C PRO A 288 2.73 -3.48 -2.89
N ARG A 289 1.77 -3.81 -3.73
CA ARG A 289 0.35 -3.87 -3.36
C ARG A 289 -0.22 -5.17 -3.87
N THR A 290 -0.86 -5.93 -2.99
CA THR A 290 -1.46 -7.20 -3.33
C THR A 290 -2.96 -7.14 -3.11
N ILE A 291 -3.72 -7.69 -4.03
CA ILE A 291 -5.17 -7.86 -3.91
C ILE A 291 -5.57 -9.26 -4.35
N GLN A 292 -6.68 -9.73 -3.83
CA GLN A 292 -7.32 -10.96 -4.30
C GLN A 292 -8.21 -10.64 -5.50
N ILE A 293 -7.97 -11.30 -6.65
CA ILE A 293 -8.80 -11.12 -7.85
C ILE A 293 -9.87 -12.21 -7.98
N ASP A 294 -9.60 -13.40 -7.53
CA ASP A 294 -10.54 -14.50 -7.38
C ASP A 294 -10.12 -15.41 -6.22
N ASP A 295 -10.87 -16.51 -5.99
CA ASP A 295 -10.63 -17.39 -4.84
C ASP A 295 -9.24 -18.05 -4.83
N GLU A 296 -8.61 -18.17 -6.01
CA GLU A 296 -7.33 -18.85 -6.19
C GLU A 296 -6.20 -17.93 -6.63
N THR A 297 -6.48 -16.67 -6.96
CA THR A 297 -5.50 -15.79 -7.61
C THR A 297 -5.34 -14.47 -6.88
N LEU A 298 -4.11 -14.12 -6.61
CA LEU A 298 -3.68 -12.81 -6.17
C LEU A 298 -3.05 -12.03 -7.33
N ALA A 299 -3.18 -10.72 -7.30
CA ALA A 299 -2.44 -9.82 -8.16
C ALA A 299 -1.57 -8.91 -7.29
N THR A 300 -0.28 -8.84 -7.59
CA THR A 300 0.68 -7.96 -6.92
C THR A 300 1.14 -6.88 -7.88
N LEU A 301 0.87 -5.65 -7.51
CA LEU A 301 1.34 -4.44 -8.17
C LEU A 301 2.69 -4.05 -7.59
N PHE A 302 3.65 -3.73 -8.45
CA PHE A 302 4.99 -3.24 -8.07
C PHE A 302 5.58 -2.39 -9.20
N TYR A 303 6.71 -1.75 -8.95
CA TYR A 303 7.42 -1.08 -10.01
C TYR A 303 8.87 -1.55 -10.12
N ASP A 304 9.37 -1.55 -11.34
CA ASP A 304 10.77 -1.80 -11.67
C ASP A 304 11.21 -0.76 -12.71
N LEU A 305 12.10 0.12 -12.31
CA LEU A 305 12.61 1.21 -13.14
C LEU A 305 13.97 0.86 -13.78
N SER A 306 14.37 -0.41 -13.71
CA SER A 306 15.62 -0.83 -14.34
C SER A 306 15.53 -0.77 -15.85
N PRO A 307 16.53 -0.23 -16.52
CA PRO A 307 16.59 -0.27 -17.99
C PRO A 307 16.76 -1.69 -18.56
N GLU A 308 17.23 -2.62 -17.72
CA GLU A 308 17.41 -4.04 -18.07
C GLU A 308 16.13 -4.85 -18.03
N GLN A 309 15.01 -4.27 -17.56
CA GLN A 309 13.72 -4.93 -17.60
C GLN A 309 13.29 -5.17 -19.04
N ALA A 310 12.89 -6.41 -19.37
CA ALA A 310 12.58 -6.83 -20.73
C ALA A 310 11.53 -5.95 -21.42
N GLU A 311 10.50 -5.51 -20.64
CA GLU A 311 9.46 -4.63 -21.10
C GLU A 311 9.80 -3.13 -20.88
N GLY A 312 11.02 -2.84 -20.40
CA GLY A 312 11.48 -1.51 -20.02
C GLY A 312 10.98 -1.05 -18.65
N PRO A 313 11.45 0.11 -18.15
CA PRO A 313 11.05 0.62 -16.84
C PRO A 313 9.55 0.89 -16.78
N GLY A 314 8.92 0.55 -15.65
CA GLY A 314 7.48 0.73 -15.52
C GLY A 314 6.84 0.26 -14.23
N LEU A 315 5.53 0.41 -14.21
CA LEU A 315 4.62 -0.18 -13.23
C LEU A 315 4.14 -1.52 -13.77
N TYR A 316 4.20 -2.54 -12.92
CA TYR A 316 3.96 -3.93 -13.30
C TYR A 316 2.94 -4.60 -12.38
N VAL A 317 2.26 -5.60 -12.91
CA VAL A 317 1.45 -6.54 -12.14
C VAL A 317 1.89 -7.97 -12.42
N ILE A 318 1.89 -8.80 -11.38
CA ILE A 318 2.08 -10.24 -11.46
C ILE A 318 0.88 -10.93 -10.83
N ARG A 319 0.41 -11.99 -11.46
CA ARG A 319 -0.65 -12.84 -10.91
C ARG A 319 0.01 -14.07 -10.29
N THR A 320 -0.40 -14.41 -9.07
CA THR A 320 0.13 -15.55 -8.32
C THR A 320 -1.03 -16.44 -7.89
N HIS A 321 -1.00 -17.73 -8.26
CA HIS A 321 -1.98 -18.69 -7.77
C HIS A 321 -1.67 -19.07 -6.33
N LEU A 322 -2.69 -19.03 -5.49
CA LEU A 322 -2.64 -19.53 -4.12
C LEU A 322 -2.38 -21.04 -4.09
N PRO A 323 -1.61 -21.55 -3.12
CA PRO A 323 -1.32 -22.96 -2.98
C PRO A 323 -2.50 -23.78 -2.43
#